data_cbabf6ebfc6d26790a25601f4b6cd830
#
_entry.id   cbabf6ebfc6d26790a25601f4b6cd830
#
_cell.length_a   1.000
_cell.length_b   1.000
_cell.length_c   1.000
_cell.angle_alpha   90.00
_cell.angle_beta   90.00
_cell.angle_gamma   90.00
#
_symmetry.space_group_name_H-M   'P 1'
#
loop_
_entity.id
_entity.type
_entity.pdbx_description
1 polymer ?
#
loop_
_entity_poly.entity_id
_entity_poly.type
_entity_poly.pdbx_seq_one_letter_code
_entity_poly.pdbx_strand_id
1 'polypeptide(L)'
;MQPMAQTASVAPTAPVPPQNLDAEESVLGAMMLSPGAIGAVSEALSAGDFYRESHAKMYKAALTLYGRGEPVDAITLVDELERRGELADVGGKVRIHELAAPVPAASNAGHYARIVREMATLRGLIRAGSEIARLGMDREGDDATELVDRAEQIVFDLSQARVAGDFSHIEELLKESFERITALYESGADITGVPSGFRDLDKLTSGFQPGNLIILAARPSMGKSGLALCTAANLAVRHEVPVALFTLEMSKSEVTQRLMCSEAKVESQRLRSGNLAPDDWPRLVKACDALTKAPIYVDDTRLTTMLEIRGKARRLKAREPGLGLVMIDYLQLMTSGANAENRVQEVSQISRSLKVLARDLDVPVLALSQLSRTSTSMCSKEPRIRCWARSKTICSARSTSSEVSPGRSQPSRWIPSPTTVRPRSVAISRTMRA
;
A
#
# COMPACT_ATOMS: atom_id res chain seq x y z
N MET A 1 76.50 10.70 11.60
CA MET A 1 75.27 10.05 12.10
C MET A 1 74.24 11.12 12.37
N GLN A 2 73.29 11.32 11.44
CA GLN A 2 72.16 12.22 11.60
C GLN A 2 70.98 11.43 12.18
N PRO A 3 70.26 11.93 13.16
CA PRO A 3 69.07 11.22 13.65
C PRO A 3 67.89 11.35 12.66
N MET A 4 67.31 10.19 12.29
CA MET A 4 66.09 10.10 11.48
C MET A 4 64.93 10.74 12.24
N ALA A 5 64.30 11.70 11.62
CA ALA A 5 63.07 12.32 12.11
C ALA A 5 61.95 11.24 12.05
N GLN A 6 61.36 10.92 13.20
CA GLN A 6 60.16 10.12 13.32
C GLN A 6 58.96 10.92 12.77
N THR A 7 58.43 10.49 11.65
CA THR A 7 57.14 10.95 11.14
C THR A 7 56.05 10.48 12.11
N ALA A 8 55.47 11.41 12.85
CA ALA A 8 54.28 11.15 13.67
C ALA A 8 53.13 10.72 12.77
N SER A 9 52.69 9.47 12.93
CA SER A 9 51.50 8.94 12.35
C SER A 9 50.30 9.71 12.91
N VAL A 10 49.69 10.56 12.09
CA VAL A 10 48.41 11.21 12.42
C VAL A 10 47.37 10.10 12.44
N ALA A 11 46.84 9.78 13.61
CA ALA A 11 45.71 8.87 13.75
C ALA A 11 44.52 9.38 12.89
N PRO A 12 43.83 8.53 12.15
CA PRO A 12 42.69 8.95 11.35
C PRO A 12 41.60 9.49 12.29
N THR A 13 41.40 10.80 12.26
CA THR A 13 40.24 11.44 12.92
C THR A 13 38.99 10.81 12.35
N ALA A 14 38.11 10.25 13.21
CA ALA A 14 36.81 9.69 12.79
C ALA A 14 36.09 10.74 11.95
N PRO A 15 35.50 10.35 10.79
CA PRO A 15 34.82 11.30 9.91
C PRO A 15 33.64 11.93 10.66
N VAL A 16 33.63 13.29 10.66
CA VAL A 16 32.50 14.03 11.25
C VAL A 16 31.25 13.72 10.48
N PRO A 17 30.12 13.42 11.18
CA PRO A 17 28.85 13.15 10.50
C PRO A 17 28.42 14.30 9.58
N PRO A 18 27.76 14.03 8.45
CA PRO A 18 27.28 15.06 7.53
C PRO A 18 26.45 16.13 8.24
N GLN A 19 26.84 17.36 8.14
CA GLN A 19 26.22 18.52 8.81
C GLN A 19 26.44 19.79 8.01
N ASN A 20 25.52 20.74 8.13
CA ASN A 20 25.67 22.10 7.63
C ASN A 20 25.07 23.07 8.67
N LEU A 21 25.88 23.51 9.59
CA LEU A 21 25.45 24.35 10.70
C LEU A 21 24.98 25.72 10.23
N ASP A 22 25.61 26.28 9.20
CA ASP A 22 25.23 27.59 8.64
C ASP A 22 23.81 27.53 8.02
N ALA A 23 23.46 26.40 7.39
CA ALA A 23 22.09 26.17 6.88
C ALA A 23 21.09 26.03 8.02
N GLU A 24 21.42 25.31 9.10
CA GLU A 24 20.55 25.17 10.28
C GLU A 24 20.28 26.52 10.94
N GLU A 25 21.33 27.32 11.13
CA GLU A 25 21.26 28.68 11.70
C GLU A 25 20.43 29.61 10.79
N SER A 26 20.62 29.50 9.47
CA SER A 26 19.87 30.29 8.49
C SER A 26 18.37 29.92 8.48
N VAL A 27 18.03 28.63 8.67
CA VAL A 27 16.64 28.17 8.81
C VAL A 27 16.00 28.78 10.05
N LEU A 28 16.64 28.67 11.22
CA LEU A 28 16.11 29.22 12.48
C LEU A 28 15.95 30.74 12.44
N GLY A 29 16.96 31.43 11.91
CA GLY A 29 16.91 32.87 11.73
C GLY A 29 15.79 33.31 10.78
N ALA A 30 15.59 32.60 9.65
CA ALA A 30 14.52 32.90 8.71
C ALA A 30 13.13 32.69 9.34
N MET A 31 12.94 31.69 10.19
CA MET A 31 11.68 31.44 10.93
C MET A 31 11.37 32.60 11.90
N MET A 32 12.40 33.22 12.53
CA MET A 32 12.21 34.38 13.41
C MET A 32 11.92 35.69 12.66
N LEU A 33 12.30 35.77 11.37
CA LEU A 33 12.15 36.98 10.57
C LEU A 33 10.88 37.00 9.71
N SER A 34 10.32 35.82 9.36
CA SER A 34 9.19 35.74 8.45
C SER A 34 8.24 34.59 8.80
N PRO A 35 6.95 34.88 9.07
CA PRO A 35 5.93 33.84 9.27
C PRO A 35 5.79 32.89 8.07
N GLY A 36 5.97 33.38 6.84
CA GLY A 36 5.92 32.54 5.63
C GLY A 36 7.07 31.53 5.54
N ALA A 37 8.23 31.86 6.13
CA ALA A 37 9.36 30.93 6.21
C ALA A 37 9.04 29.72 7.12
N ILE A 38 8.24 29.92 8.18
CA ILE A 38 7.88 28.86 9.12
C ILE A 38 7.06 27.78 8.41
N GLY A 39 6.09 28.17 7.58
CA GLY A 39 5.30 27.24 6.78
C GLY A 39 6.19 26.37 5.87
N ALA A 40 7.01 27.00 5.03
CA ALA A 40 7.91 26.32 4.10
C ALA A 40 8.92 25.39 4.80
N VAL A 41 9.42 25.79 5.97
CA VAL A 41 10.36 25.00 6.76
C VAL A 41 9.65 23.82 7.44
N SER A 42 8.46 24.02 7.99
CA SER A 42 7.70 22.98 8.69
C SER A 42 7.25 21.84 7.77
N GLU A 43 7.03 22.15 6.49
CA GLU A 43 6.75 21.12 5.46
C GLU A 43 8.01 20.31 5.12
N ALA A 44 9.19 20.93 5.11
CA ALA A 44 10.42 20.31 4.66
C ALA A 44 11.18 19.57 5.78
N LEU A 45 11.11 20.04 7.02
CA LEU A 45 11.95 19.57 8.14
C LEU A 45 11.15 19.09 9.33
N SER A 46 11.72 18.09 10.02
CA SER A 46 11.36 17.68 11.37
C SER A 46 12.44 18.08 12.37
N ALA A 47 12.09 18.12 13.67
CA ALA A 47 13.10 18.45 14.70
C ALA A 47 14.28 17.47 14.76
N GLY A 48 14.07 16.21 14.33
CA GLY A 48 15.14 15.19 14.26
C GLY A 48 16.11 15.38 13.11
N ASP A 49 15.82 16.30 12.16
CA ASP A 49 16.69 16.58 11.02
C ASP A 49 17.84 17.54 11.34
N PHE A 50 17.80 18.21 12.48
CA PHE A 50 18.86 19.07 12.93
C PHE A 50 20.02 18.25 13.52
N TYR A 51 21.26 18.67 13.24
CA TYR A 51 22.45 18.06 13.80
C TYR A 51 22.66 18.47 15.25
N ARG A 52 22.53 19.79 15.54
CA ARG A 52 22.62 20.29 16.90
C ARG A 52 21.32 20.13 17.64
N GLU A 53 21.36 19.50 18.81
CA GLU A 53 20.19 19.36 19.69
C GLU A 53 19.63 20.73 20.12
N SER A 54 20.51 21.73 20.36
CA SER A 54 20.08 23.09 20.63
C SER A 54 19.20 23.68 19.50
N HIS A 55 19.56 23.45 18.23
CA HIS A 55 18.77 23.89 17.09
C HIS A 55 17.43 23.16 17.01
N ALA A 56 17.42 21.84 17.27
CA ALA A 56 16.18 21.05 17.35
C ALA A 56 15.22 21.55 18.44
N LYS A 57 15.75 21.96 19.61
CA LYS A 57 14.95 22.55 20.70
C LYS A 57 14.36 23.91 20.29
N MET A 58 15.17 24.80 19.72
CA MET A 58 14.70 26.08 19.19
C MET A 58 13.63 25.92 18.12
N TYR A 59 13.82 24.98 17.19
CA TYR A 59 12.84 24.66 16.16
C TYR A 59 11.50 24.20 16.75
N LYS A 60 11.52 23.27 17.74
CA LYS A 60 10.32 22.82 18.43
C LYS A 60 9.58 23.96 19.15
N ALA A 61 10.33 24.85 19.78
CA ALA A 61 9.75 26.02 20.46
C ALA A 61 9.09 26.97 19.44
N ALA A 62 9.77 27.25 18.32
CA ALA A 62 9.22 28.07 17.24
C ALA A 62 7.93 27.50 16.64
N LEU A 63 7.88 26.19 16.37
CA LEU A 63 6.67 25.51 15.89
C LEU A 63 5.52 25.56 16.91
N THR A 64 5.83 25.51 18.20
CA THR A 64 4.78 25.59 19.23
C THR A 64 4.17 26.98 19.31
N LEU A 65 4.97 28.05 19.25
CA LEU A 65 4.50 29.41 19.16
C LEU A 65 3.63 29.61 17.91
N TYR A 66 4.12 29.19 16.76
CA TYR A 66 3.38 29.24 15.50
C TYR A 66 2.04 28.51 15.54
N GLY A 67 2.02 27.28 16.13
CA GLY A 67 0.79 26.50 16.31
C GLY A 67 -0.23 27.15 17.24
N ARG A 68 0.20 28.05 18.16
CA ARG A 68 -0.69 28.86 19.01
C ARG A 68 -1.12 30.16 18.34
N GLY A 69 -0.62 30.46 17.15
CA GLY A 69 -0.85 31.75 16.48
C GLY A 69 -0.08 32.92 17.11
N GLU A 70 0.93 32.63 17.93
CA GLU A 70 1.80 33.63 18.53
C GLU A 70 2.92 34.02 17.57
N PRO A 71 3.40 35.29 17.60
CA PRO A 71 4.52 35.71 16.77
C PRO A 71 5.77 34.92 17.14
N VAL A 72 6.59 34.55 16.15
CA VAL A 72 7.85 33.86 16.35
C VAL A 72 8.98 34.84 16.06
N ASP A 73 9.55 35.40 17.12
CA ASP A 73 10.69 36.29 17.09
C ASP A 73 11.68 35.93 18.23
N ALA A 74 12.81 36.63 18.28
CA ALA A 74 13.85 36.34 19.29
C ALA A 74 13.35 36.51 20.74
N ILE A 75 12.37 37.42 20.98
CA ILE A 75 11.85 37.71 22.32
C ILE A 75 10.88 36.60 22.75
N THR A 76 9.91 36.26 21.90
CA THR A 76 8.90 35.22 22.18
C THR A 76 9.53 33.83 22.26
N LEU A 77 10.55 33.58 21.44
CA LEU A 77 11.30 32.31 21.47
C LEU A 77 12.09 32.16 22.77
N VAL A 78 12.70 33.23 23.27
CA VAL A 78 13.38 33.25 24.59
C VAL A 78 12.38 32.92 25.70
N ASP A 79 11.22 33.59 25.72
CA ASP A 79 10.16 33.35 26.74
C ASP A 79 9.65 31.91 26.73
N GLU A 80 9.39 31.34 25.54
CA GLU A 80 8.96 29.95 25.39
C GLU A 80 10.02 28.95 25.87
N LEU A 81 11.31 29.19 25.53
CA LEU A 81 12.41 28.33 26.00
C LEU A 81 12.69 28.47 27.49
N GLU A 82 12.47 29.66 28.08
CA GLU A 82 12.57 29.91 29.51
C GLU A 82 11.45 29.14 30.26
N ARG A 83 10.25 29.19 29.73
CA ARG A 83 9.09 28.46 30.25
C ARG A 83 9.26 26.93 30.19
N ARG A 84 10.01 26.42 29.21
CA ARG A 84 10.36 25.00 29.10
C ARG A 84 11.57 24.60 29.93
N GLY A 85 12.30 25.55 30.49
CA GLY A 85 13.56 25.30 31.19
C GLY A 85 14.70 24.90 30.26
N GLU A 86 14.59 25.15 28.96
CA GLU A 86 15.57 24.76 27.92
C GLU A 86 16.49 25.90 27.48
N LEU A 87 16.32 27.11 28.01
CA LEU A 87 17.07 28.29 27.57
C LEU A 87 18.58 28.13 27.74
N ALA A 88 19.04 27.51 28.83
CA ALA A 88 20.47 27.27 29.06
C ALA A 88 21.08 26.29 28.03
N ASP A 89 20.29 25.26 27.61
CA ASP A 89 20.74 24.25 26.68
C ASP A 89 20.95 24.79 25.26
N VAL A 90 20.26 25.86 24.92
CA VAL A 90 20.37 26.50 23.59
C VAL A 90 21.41 27.61 23.52
N GLY A 91 22.11 27.88 24.63
CA GLY A 91 23.18 28.91 24.70
C GLY A 91 22.71 30.28 25.20
N GLY A 92 21.51 30.33 25.80
CA GLY A 92 20.98 31.56 26.42
C GLY A 92 20.44 32.58 25.43
N LYS A 93 20.00 33.72 25.98
CA LYS A 93 19.34 34.81 25.21
C LYS A 93 20.23 35.37 24.09
N VAL A 94 21.55 35.50 24.36
CA VAL A 94 22.51 36.09 23.41
C VAL A 94 22.58 35.26 22.13
N ARG A 95 22.62 33.93 22.27
CA ARG A 95 22.67 33.02 21.09
C ARG A 95 21.46 33.14 20.20
N ILE A 96 20.26 33.28 20.77
CA ILE A 96 19.02 33.44 20.01
C ILE A 96 19.01 34.72 19.22
N HIS A 97 19.50 35.84 19.82
CA HIS A 97 19.61 37.12 19.13
C HIS A 97 20.69 37.10 18.02
N GLU A 98 21.78 36.38 18.24
CA GLU A 98 22.79 36.17 17.21
C GLU A 98 22.29 35.44 16.00
N LEU A 99 21.42 34.44 16.18
CA LEU A 99 20.81 33.68 15.08
C LEU A 99 19.82 34.50 14.24
N ALA A 100 19.18 35.52 14.82
CA ALA A 100 18.28 36.40 14.11
C ALA A 100 18.99 37.45 13.22
N ALA A 101 20.27 37.76 13.50
CA ALA A 101 21.00 38.87 12.87
C ALA A 101 21.56 38.57 11.45
N PRO A 102 22.13 37.41 11.09
CA PRO A 102 22.84 37.20 9.83
C PRO A 102 22.09 36.41 8.78
N VAL A 103 20.75 36.48 8.66
CA VAL A 103 20.01 35.71 7.62
C VAL A 103 20.17 36.38 6.26
N PRO A 104 20.81 35.75 5.27
CA PRO A 104 21.07 36.39 3.97
C PRO A 104 19.80 36.73 3.21
N ALA A 105 18.75 35.87 3.30
CA ALA A 105 17.42 36.12 2.77
C ALA A 105 16.38 35.15 3.38
N ALA A 106 15.42 35.66 4.13
CA ALA A 106 14.34 34.84 4.71
C ALA A 106 13.46 34.16 3.63
N SER A 107 13.40 34.71 2.41
CA SER A 107 12.73 34.11 1.25
C SER A 107 13.34 32.77 0.82
N ASN A 108 14.61 32.51 1.16
CA ASN A 108 15.32 31.29 0.79
C ASN A 108 15.24 30.18 1.84
N ALA A 109 14.40 30.34 2.88
CA ALA A 109 14.24 29.38 3.97
C ALA A 109 14.00 27.94 3.48
N GLY A 110 13.17 27.74 2.46
CA GLY A 110 12.94 26.43 1.85
C GLY A 110 14.15 25.82 1.18
N HIS A 111 15.09 26.64 0.66
CA HIS A 111 16.35 26.15 0.11
C HIS A 111 17.30 25.70 1.22
N TYR A 112 17.41 26.47 2.28
CA TYR A 112 18.23 26.09 3.45
C TYR A 112 17.67 24.83 4.12
N ALA A 113 16.35 24.72 4.23
CA ALA A 113 15.68 23.52 4.75
C ALA A 113 16.02 22.27 3.92
N ARG A 114 16.08 22.36 2.60
CA ARG A 114 16.50 21.23 1.75
C ARG A 114 17.93 20.79 2.02
N ILE A 115 18.87 21.73 2.24
CA ILE A 115 20.26 21.41 2.59
C ILE A 115 20.32 20.65 3.94
N VAL A 116 19.58 21.13 4.95
CA VAL A 116 19.50 20.46 6.25
C VAL A 116 18.91 19.06 6.11
N ARG A 117 17.85 18.90 5.32
CA ARG A 117 17.21 17.61 5.02
C ARG A 117 18.15 16.63 4.33
N GLU A 118 18.95 17.10 3.38
CA GLU A 118 19.95 16.28 2.70
C GLU A 118 20.99 15.74 3.68
N MET A 119 21.54 16.61 4.54
CA MET A 119 22.48 16.21 5.59
C MET A 119 21.85 15.23 6.58
N ALA A 120 20.61 15.45 6.98
CA ALA A 120 19.86 14.54 7.84
C ALA A 120 19.67 13.16 7.19
N THR A 121 19.37 13.12 5.88
CA THR A 121 19.25 11.86 5.12
C THR A 121 20.57 11.08 5.12
N LEU A 122 21.69 11.75 4.89
CA LEU A 122 23.01 11.12 4.93
C LEU A 122 23.33 10.56 6.33
N ARG A 123 23.01 11.31 7.40
CA ARG A 123 23.12 10.81 8.78
C ARG A 123 22.20 9.60 9.02
N GLY A 124 20.99 9.61 8.46
CA GLY A 124 20.05 8.49 8.48
C GLY A 124 20.67 7.24 7.87
N LEU A 125 21.30 7.37 6.70
CA LEU A 125 22.01 6.27 6.02
C LEU A 125 23.17 5.70 6.87
N ILE A 126 23.95 6.56 7.50
CA ILE A 126 25.05 6.12 8.37
C ILE A 126 24.51 5.37 9.58
N ARG A 127 23.44 5.86 10.22
CA ARG A 127 22.79 5.17 11.34
C ARG A 127 22.24 3.81 10.92
N ALA A 128 21.50 3.76 9.81
CA ALA A 128 20.95 2.52 9.27
C ALA A 128 22.06 1.51 8.95
N GLY A 129 23.14 1.93 8.29
CA GLY A 129 24.27 1.08 8.00
C GLY A 129 24.96 0.54 9.27
N SER A 130 25.13 1.37 10.28
CA SER A 130 25.71 0.96 11.57
C SER A 130 24.82 -0.02 12.32
N GLU A 131 23.52 0.17 12.29
CA GLU A 131 22.55 -0.73 12.92
C GLU A 131 22.47 -2.08 12.19
N ILE A 132 22.50 -2.08 10.86
CA ILE A 132 22.57 -3.30 10.06
C ILE A 132 23.86 -4.06 10.33
N ALA A 133 25.01 -3.35 10.42
CA ALA A 133 26.27 -3.97 10.76
C ALA A 133 26.23 -4.61 12.16
N ARG A 134 25.61 -3.92 13.14
CA ARG A 134 25.41 -4.44 14.49
C ARG A 134 24.54 -5.70 14.49
N LEU A 135 23.42 -5.72 13.76
CA LEU A 135 22.57 -6.91 13.60
C LEU A 135 23.35 -8.13 13.09
N GLY A 136 24.30 -7.91 12.16
CA GLY A 136 25.14 -8.99 11.65
C GLY A 136 26.24 -9.48 12.63
N MET A 137 26.62 -8.66 13.60
CA MET A 137 27.64 -8.97 14.61
C MET A 137 27.04 -9.64 15.86
N ASP A 138 25.86 -9.19 16.29
CA ASP A 138 25.12 -9.72 17.45
C ASP A 138 24.44 -11.04 17.08
N ARG A 139 25.13 -12.17 17.29
CA ARG A 139 24.64 -13.52 16.96
C ARG A 139 23.84 -14.16 18.12
N GLU A 140 23.10 -13.43 18.89
CA GLU A 140 22.28 -14.02 19.95
C GLU A 140 20.97 -14.62 19.40
N GLY A 141 21.06 -15.84 18.82
CA GLY A 141 19.91 -16.74 18.69
C GLY A 141 18.92 -16.48 17.56
N ASP A 142 19.01 -15.38 16.84
CA ASP A 142 18.08 -15.04 15.76
C ASP A 142 18.43 -15.80 14.46
N ASP A 143 17.42 -16.25 13.73
CA ASP A 143 17.60 -16.83 12.38
C ASP A 143 18.14 -15.75 11.42
N ALA A 144 19.10 -16.14 10.57
CA ALA A 144 19.67 -15.24 9.55
C ALA A 144 18.60 -14.57 8.67
N THR A 145 17.48 -15.24 8.43
CA THR A 145 16.34 -14.75 7.68
C THR A 145 15.66 -13.57 8.40
N GLU A 146 15.47 -13.68 9.73
CA GLU A 146 14.88 -12.59 10.55
C GLU A 146 15.78 -11.35 10.60
N LEU A 147 17.10 -11.56 10.65
CA LEU A 147 18.06 -10.45 10.64
C LEU A 147 18.05 -9.71 9.31
N VAL A 148 17.91 -10.42 8.17
CA VAL A 148 17.75 -9.81 6.85
C VAL A 148 16.44 -9.01 6.77
N ASP A 149 15.33 -9.55 7.28
CA ASP A 149 14.05 -8.83 7.30
C ASP A 149 14.11 -7.54 8.12
N ARG A 150 14.79 -7.56 9.29
CA ARG A 150 15.04 -6.36 10.09
C ARG A 150 15.89 -5.33 9.35
N ALA A 151 16.94 -5.76 8.65
CA ALA A 151 17.78 -4.89 7.84
C ALA A 151 16.98 -4.24 6.70
N GLU A 152 16.14 -5.01 6.00
CA GLU A 152 15.22 -4.48 4.98
C GLU A 152 14.25 -3.44 5.58
N GLN A 153 13.73 -3.68 6.78
CA GLN A 153 12.85 -2.72 7.47
C GLN A 153 13.55 -1.40 7.79
N ILE A 154 14.79 -1.44 8.29
CA ILE A 154 15.58 -0.25 8.60
C ILE A 154 15.79 0.62 7.34
N VAL A 155 16.15 -0.01 6.21
CA VAL A 155 16.33 0.69 4.93
C VAL A 155 15.00 1.25 4.42
N PHE A 156 13.93 0.49 4.60
CA PHE A 156 12.59 0.88 4.18
C PHE A 156 12.08 2.11 4.94
N ASP A 157 12.21 2.14 6.27
CA ASP A 157 11.78 3.27 7.10
C ASP A 157 12.51 4.56 6.71
N LEU A 158 13.78 4.45 6.35
CA LEU A 158 14.55 5.57 5.82
C LEU A 158 14.00 6.08 4.47
N SER A 159 13.54 5.17 3.60
CA SER A 159 12.96 5.54 2.30
C SER A 159 11.57 6.14 2.41
N GLN A 160 10.75 5.67 3.34
CA GLN A 160 9.41 6.20 3.61
C GLN A 160 9.45 7.63 4.15
N ALA A 161 10.44 7.97 4.98
CA ALA A 161 10.64 9.33 5.48
C ALA A 161 10.89 10.36 4.35
N ARG A 162 11.19 9.89 3.13
CA ARG A 162 11.37 10.74 1.92
C ARG A 162 10.06 11.10 1.22
N VAL A 163 9.00 10.30 1.38
CA VAL A 163 7.72 10.44 0.65
C VAL A 163 6.70 11.20 1.49
N ALA A 164 7.08 12.33 2.05
CA ALA A 164 6.11 13.36 2.42
C ALA A 164 5.74 14.04 1.09
N GLY A 165 4.63 13.61 0.46
CA GLY A 165 4.21 14.14 -0.82
C GLY A 165 3.81 15.59 -0.69
N ASP A 166 4.39 16.45 -1.50
CA ASP A 166 3.94 17.82 -1.68
C ASP A 166 2.50 17.82 -2.21
N PHE A 167 1.72 18.84 -1.80
CA PHE A 167 0.41 19.07 -2.40
C PHE A 167 0.60 19.42 -3.88
N SER A 168 0.01 18.62 -4.76
CA SER A 168 -0.02 18.93 -6.19
C SER A 168 -1.17 19.89 -6.49
N HIS A 169 -0.92 20.92 -7.29
CA HIS A 169 -1.97 21.83 -7.70
C HIS A 169 -2.99 21.10 -8.58
N ILE A 170 -4.28 21.34 -8.33
CA ILE A 170 -5.37 20.64 -9.03
C ILE A 170 -5.32 20.80 -10.55
N GLU A 171 -4.74 21.90 -11.04
CA GLU A 171 -4.60 22.16 -12.48
C GLU A 171 -3.75 21.08 -13.19
N GLU A 172 -2.63 20.67 -12.58
CA GLU A 172 -1.76 19.63 -13.13
C GLU A 172 -2.49 18.30 -13.16
N LEU A 173 -3.17 17.95 -12.07
CA LEU A 173 -3.97 16.73 -11.95
C LEU A 173 -5.15 16.69 -12.93
N LEU A 174 -5.75 17.86 -13.22
CA LEU A 174 -6.83 17.95 -14.20
C LEU A 174 -6.33 17.72 -15.62
N LYS A 175 -5.16 18.25 -15.99
CA LYS A 175 -4.56 18.00 -17.31
C LYS A 175 -4.32 16.51 -17.54
N GLU A 176 -3.65 15.85 -16.58
CA GLU A 176 -3.38 14.40 -16.63
C GLU A 176 -4.69 13.60 -16.69
N SER A 177 -5.68 13.96 -15.85
CA SER A 177 -6.98 13.29 -15.83
C SER A 177 -7.73 13.43 -17.13
N PHE A 178 -7.67 14.62 -17.76
CA PHE A 178 -8.35 14.90 -19.01
C PHE A 178 -7.70 14.12 -20.18
N GLU A 179 -6.39 14.08 -20.25
CA GLU A 179 -5.65 13.27 -21.23
C GLU A 179 -6.02 11.80 -21.11
N ARG A 180 -6.09 11.28 -19.88
CA ARG A 180 -6.51 9.90 -19.61
C ARG A 180 -7.95 9.63 -20.05
N ILE A 181 -8.88 10.54 -19.76
CA ILE A 181 -10.30 10.40 -20.20
C ILE A 181 -10.40 10.45 -21.73
N THR A 182 -9.64 11.31 -22.39
CA THR A 182 -9.62 11.40 -23.86
C THR A 182 -9.11 10.11 -24.48
N ALA A 183 -8.01 9.57 -23.97
CA ALA A 183 -7.47 8.28 -24.43
C ALA A 183 -8.46 7.12 -24.22
N LEU A 184 -9.20 7.11 -23.10
CA LEU A 184 -10.26 6.12 -22.87
C LEU A 184 -11.44 6.29 -23.83
N TYR A 185 -11.84 7.50 -24.12
CA TYR A 185 -12.90 7.77 -25.08
C TYR A 185 -12.53 7.33 -26.50
N GLU A 186 -11.31 7.61 -26.92
CA GLU A 186 -10.79 7.21 -28.23
C GLU A 186 -10.62 5.68 -28.37
N SER A 187 -10.22 5.00 -27.27
CA SER A 187 -10.07 3.55 -27.28
C SER A 187 -11.40 2.77 -27.31
N GLY A 188 -12.51 3.40 -26.94
CA GLY A 188 -13.83 2.77 -26.84
C GLY A 188 -13.89 1.55 -25.90
N ALA A 189 -12.92 1.43 -24.97
CA ALA A 189 -12.81 0.29 -24.09
C ALA A 189 -13.81 0.38 -22.92
N ASP A 190 -14.71 -0.59 -22.83
CA ASP A 190 -15.66 -0.70 -21.70
C ASP A 190 -14.98 -0.99 -20.34
N ILE A 191 -13.73 -1.48 -20.35
CA ILE A 191 -12.97 -1.90 -19.17
C ILE A 191 -11.70 -1.05 -19.11
N THR A 192 -11.57 -0.23 -18.06
CA THR A 192 -10.43 0.67 -17.86
C THR A 192 -9.33 0.07 -17.01
N GLY A 193 -9.66 -0.92 -16.18
CA GLY A 193 -8.75 -1.66 -15.32
C GLY A 193 -8.41 -3.04 -15.87
N VAL A 194 -7.76 -3.84 -15.04
CA VAL A 194 -7.44 -5.24 -15.33
C VAL A 194 -8.73 -6.07 -15.34
N PRO A 195 -9.11 -6.75 -16.44
CA PRO A 195 -10.37 -7.49 -16.52
C PRO A 195 -10.36 -8.70 -15.60
N SER A 196 -11.45 -8.98 -14.92
CA SER A 196 -11.58 -10.21 -14.11
C SER A 196 -11.87 -11.46 -14.95
N GLY A 197 -12.32 -11.26 -16.19
CA GLY A 197 -12.83 -12.30 -17.08
C GLY A 197 -14.26 -12.71 -16.80
N PHE A 198 -14.96 -12.02 -15.88
CA PHE A 198 -16.38 -12.18 -15.59
C PHE A 198 -17.14 -10.92 -16.03
N ARG A 199 -17.88 -11.02 -17.13
CA ARG A 199 -18.52 -9.87 -17.78
C ARG A 199 -19.34 -8.99 -16.84
N ASP A 200 -20.16 -9.59 -15.98
CA ASP A 200 -21.03 -8.84 -15.07
C ASP A 200 -20.23 -8.14 -13.96
N LEU A 201 -19.13 -8.77 -13.52
CA LEU A 201 -18.21 -8.16 -12.56
C LEU A 201 -17.45 -7.00 -13.20
N ASP A 202 -16.93 -7.22 -14.41
CA ASP A 202 -16.19 -6.22 -15.14
C ASP A 202 -17.05 -4.99 -15.50
N LYS A 203 -18.33 -5.19 -15.86
CA LYS A 203 -19.29 -4.09 -16.05
C LYS A 203 -19.54 -3.28 -14.78
N LEU A 204 -19.54 -3.92 -13.61
CA LEU A 204 -19.78 -3.25 -12.33
C LEU A 204 -18.56 -2.52 -11.80
N THR A 205 -17.36 -3.01 -12.09
CA THR A 205 -16.09 -2.49 -11.53
C THR A 205 -15.27 -1.73 -12.55
N SER A 206 -15.61 -1.79 -13.83
CA SER A 206 -14.78 -1.37 -14.96
C SER A 206 -13.39 -2.05 -14.96
N GLY A 207 -13.33 -3.28 -14.45
CA GLY A 207 -12.10 -4.02 -14.18
C GLY A 207 -11.44 -3.63 -12.85
N PHE A 208 -10.37 -4.31 -12.49
CA PHE A 208 -9.60 -4.03 -11.28
C PHE A 208 -8.62 -2.88 -11.54
N GLN A 209 -8.83 -1.77 -10.86
CA GLN A 209 -8.03 -0.57 -11.07
C GLN A 209 -6.65 -0.68 -10.41
N PRO A 210 -5.56 -0.23 -11.06
CA PRO A 210 -4.23 -0.15 -10.46
C PRO A 210 -4.24 0.59 -9.11
N GLY A 211 -3.37 0.20 -8.22
CA GLY A 211 -3.28 0.79 -6.88
C GLY A 211 -4.45 0.48 -5.95
N ASN A 212 -5.45 -0.33 -6.36
CA ASN A 212 -6.59 -0.70 -5.51
C ASN A 212 -6.39 -2.03 -4.78
N LEU A 213 -6.89 -2.05 -3.53
CA LEU A 213 -7.07 -3.26 -2.75
C LEU A 213 -8.51 -3.75 -2.93
N ILE A 214 -8.66 -4.97 -3.44
CA ILE A 214 -9.94 -5.66 -3.62
C ILE A 214 -10.01 -6.78 -2.57
N ILE A 215 -11.07 -6.84 -1.78
CA ILE A 215 -11.26 -7.90 -0.78
C ILE A 215 -12.36 -8.83 -1.24
N LEU A 216 -12.01 -10.08 -1.49
CA LEU A 216 -12.97 -11.16 -1.78
C LEU A 216 -13.24 -11.96 -0.50
N ALA A 217 -14.37 -11.70 0.14
CA ALA A 217 -14.74 -12.35 1.38
C ALA A 217 -15.87 -13.38 1.17
N ALA A 218 -15.69 -14.57 1.74
CA ALA A 218 -16.71 -15.61 1.72
C ALA A 218 -16.61 -16.51 2.95
N ARG A 219 -17.70 -17.27 3.25
CA ARG A 219 -17.66 -18.35 4.22
C ARG A 219 -16.83 -19.53 3.69
N PRO A 220 -16.33 -20.40 4.56
CA PRO A 220 -15.68 -21.64 4.15
C PRO A 220 -16.51 -22.41 3.12
N SER A 221 -15.86 -23.06 2.18
CA SER A 221 -16.47 -23.92 1.15
C SER A 221 -17.47 -23.23 0.19
N MET A 222 -17.51 -21.89 0.15
CA MET A 222 -18.36 -21.13 -0.79
C MET A 222 -17.69 -20.85 -2.15
N GLY A 223 -16.53 -21.41 -2.41
CA GLY A 223 -15.81 -21.27 -3.68
C GLY A 223 -14.93 -20.03 -3.81
N LYS A 224 -14.56 -19.37 -2.69
CA LYS A 224 -13.69 -18.19 -2.65
C LYS A 224 -12.40 -18.36 -3.46
N SER A 225 -11.56 -19.34 -3.11
CA SER A 225 -10.30 -19.65 -3.79
C SER A 225 -10.52 -20.11 -5.23
N GLY A 226 -11.64 -20.82 -5.50
CA GLY A 226 -12.04 -21.22 -6.87
C GLY A 226 -12.27 -20.01 -7.77
N LEU A 227 -13.06 -19.01 -7.32
CA LEU A 227 -13.30 -17.79 -8.08
C LEU A 227 -12.02 -17.01 -8.32
N ALA A 228 -11.16 -16.91 -7.30
CA ALA A 228 -9.87 -16.23 -7.40
C ALA A 228 -8.96 -16.91 -8.43
N LEU A 229 -8.82 -18.23 -8.38
CA LEU A 229 -8.02 -18.99 -9.36
C LEU A 229 -8.59 -18.90 -10.78
N CYS A 230 -9.93 -18.89 -10.95
CA CYS A 230 -10.54 -18.64 -12.25
C CYS A 230 -10.23 -17.24 -12.78
N THR A 231 -10.20 -16.21 -11.91
CA THR A 231 -9.78 -14.86 -12.29
C THR A 231 -8.32 -14.87 -12.74
N ALA A 232 -7.42 -15.51 -11.99
CA ALA A 232 -6.00 -15.62 -12.36
C ALA A 232 -5.81 -16.33 -13.72
N ALA A 233 -6.52 -17.45 -13.92
CA ALA A 233 -6.48 -18.18 -15.20
C ALA A 233 -7.02 -17.34 -16.36
N ASN A 234 -8.15 -16.64 -16.18
CA ASN A 234 -8.71 -15.78 -17.22
C ASN A 234 -7.73 -14.67 -17.62
N LEU A 235 -7.07 -14.03 -16.64
CA LEU A 235 -6.08 -12.99 -16.91
C LEU A 235 -4.86 -13.54 -17.65
N ALA A 236 -4.27 -14.60 -17.13
CA ALA A 236 -3.01 -15.09 -17.66
C ALA A 236 -3.17 -15.86 -18.98
N VAL A 237 -4.23 -16.65 -19.14
CA VAL A 237 -4.43 -17.47 -20.34
C VAL A 237 -5.09 -16.69 -21.48
N ARG A 238 -6.03 -15.77 -21.17
CA ARG A 238 -6.80 -15.07 -22.21
C ARG A 238 -6.30 -13.68 -22.53
N HIS A 239 -5.70 -13.02 -21.56
CA HIS A 239 -5.21 -11.64 -21.71
C HIS A 239 -3.68 -11.54 -21.64
N GLU A 240 -2.98 -12.67 -21.40
CA GLU A 240 -1.51 -12.74 -21.29
C GLU A 240 -0.94 -11.79 -20.24
N VAL A 241 -1.75 -11.45 -19.23
CA VAL A 241 -1.38 -10.55 -18.15
C VAL A 241 -0.71 -11.33 -17.02
N PRO A 242 0.52 -10.97 -16.61
CA PRO A 242 1.22 -11.64 -15.52
C PRO A 242 0.49 -11.50 -14.19
N VAL A 243 0.35 -12.62 -13.47
CA VAL A 243 -0.33 -12.70 -12.18
C VAL A 243 0.59 -13.31 -11.13
N ALA A 244 0.75 -12.62 -9.98
CA ALA A 244 1.42 -13.16 -8.80
C ALA A 244 0.38 -13.75 -7.84
N LEU A 245 0.54 -15.01 -7.47
CA LEU A 245 -0.35 -15.71 -6.54
C LEU A 245 0.43 -16.14 -5.30
N PHE A 246 0.14 -15.53 -4.16
CA PHE A 246 0.62 -15.95 -2.85
C PHE A 246 -0.45 -16.82 -2.19
N THR A 247 -0.14 -18.10 -1.98
CA THR A 247 -1.05 -19.07 -1.36
C THR A 247 -0.49 -19.53 -0.02
N LEU A 248 -1.19 -19.20 1.06
CA LEU A 248 -0.81 -19.56 2.42
C LEU A 248 -1.55 -20.82 2.91
N GLU A 249 -2.64 -21.20 2.23
CA GLU A 249 -3.47 -22.36 2.56
C GLU A 249 -3.16 -23.58 1.69
N MET A 250 -2.88 -23.36 0.40
CA MET A 250 -2.75 -24.43 -0.59
C MET A 250 -1.30 -24.56 -1.07
N SER A 251 -0.86 -25.80 -1.35
CA SER A 251 0.44 -26.04 -1.99
C SER A 251 0.41 -25.65 -3.48
N LYS A 252 1.59 -25.37 -4.06
CA LYS A 252 1.76 -25.13 -5.51
C LYS A 252 1.12 -26.24 -6.35
N SER A 253 1.30 -27.49 -5.93
CA SER A 253 0.74 -28.66 -6.61
C SER A 253 -0.80 -28.63 -6.62
N GLU A 254 -1.45 -28.27 -5.50
CA GLU A 254 -2.91 -28.17 -5.42
C GLU A 254 -3.45 -27.01 -6.27
N VAL A 255 -2.77 -25.87 -6.26
CA VAL A 255 -3.11 -24.73 -7.13
C VAL A 255 -3.03 -25.14 -8.59
N THR A 256 -1.93 -25.78 -9.00
CA THR A 256 -1.73 -26.25 -10.38
C THR A 256 -2.83 -27.22 -10.80
N GLN A 257 -3.14 -28.22 -9.96
CA GLN A 257 -4.23 -29.16 -10.23
C GLN A 257 -5.58 -28.48 -10.39
N ARG A 258 -5.90 -27.49 -9.55
CA ARG A 258 -7.16 -26.75 -9.64
C ARG A 258 -7.22 -25.89 -10.91
N LEU A 259 -6.12 -25.25 -11.29
CA LEU A 259 -6.03 -24.48 -12.55
C LEU A 259 -6.22 -25.40 -13.76
N MET A 260 -5.56 -26.57 -13.77
CA MET A 260 -5.72 -27.58 -14.83
C MET A 260 -7.15 -28.08 -14.94
N CYS A 261 -7.77 -28.44 -13.81
CA CYS A 261 -9.17 -28.90 -13.79
C CYS A 261 -10.14 -27.83 -14.29
N SER A 262 -9.91 -26.58 -13.89
CA SER A 262 -10.73 -25.43 -14.30
C SER A 262 -10.65 -25.19 -15.80
N GLU A 263 -9.43 -25.17 -16.37
CA GLU A 263 -9.22 -24.91 -17.80
C GLU A 263 -9.65 -26.09 -18.68
N ALA A 264 -9.37 -27.33 -18.25
CA ALA A 264 -9.82 -28.53 -18.93
C ALA A 264 -11.33 -28.80 -18.78
N LYS A 265 -12.00 -28.13 -17.83
CA LYS A 265 -13.39 -28.43 -17.44
C LYS A 265 -13.60 -29.89 -17.04
N VAL A 266 -12.63 -30.43 -16.29
CA VAL A 266 -12.64 -31.79 -15.73
C VAL A 266 -12.85 -31.67 -14.22
N GLU A 267 -13.65 -32.59 -13.68
CA GLU A 267 -13.95 -32.60 -12.25
C GLU A 267 -12.72 -32.97 -11.43
N SER A 268 -12.39 -32.14 -10.41
CA SER A 268 -11.19 -32.32 -9.58
C SER A 268 -11.14 -33.69 -8.87
N GLN A 269 -12.30 -34.26 -8.52
CA GLN A 269 -12.36 -35.56 -7.87
C GLN A 269 -11.89 -36.68 -8.81
N ARG A 270 -12.25 -36.60 -10.10
CA ARG A 270 -11.84 -37.58 -11.13
C ARG A 270 -10.32 -37.53 -11.35
N LEU A 271 -9.74 -36.32 -11.36
CA LEU A 271 -8.29 -36.16 -11.47
C LEU A 271 -7.57 -36.77 -10.24
N ARG A 272 -8.07 -36.50 -9.03
CA ARG A 272 -7.46 -37.03 -7.78
C ARG A 272 -7.56 -38.56 -7.66
N SER A 273 -8.67 -39.14 -8.09
CA SER A 273 -8.85 -40.59 -8.03
C SER A 273 -8.23 -41.33 -9.20
N GLY A 274 -7.68 -40.64 -10.20
CA GLY A 274 -7.15 -41.23 -11.43
C GLY A 274 -8.24 -41.79 -12.37
N ASN A 275 -9.54 -41.61 -12.05
CA ASN A 275 -10.65 -42.14 -12.82
C ASN A 275 -11.08 -41.18 -13.93
N LEU A 276 -10.18 -40.98 -14.89
CA LEU A 276 -10.38 -40.10 -16.05
C LEU A 276 -11.01 -40.87 -17.19
N ALA A 277 -12.00 -40.24 -17.86
CA ALA A 277 -12.53 -40.78 -19.11
C ALA A 277 -11.50 -40.57 -20.25
N PRO A 278 -11.57 -41.42 -21.31
CA PRO A 278 -10.66 -41.23 -22.48
C PRO A 278 -10.76 -39.83 -23.09
N ASP A 279 -11.89 -39.17 -23.06
CA ASP A 279 -12.14 -37.83 -23.59
C ASP A 279 -11.57 -36.72 -22.69
N ASP A 280 -11.25 -37.02 -21.44
CA ASP A 280 -10.65 -36.02 -20.52
C ASP A 280 -9.16 -35.79 -20.82
N TRP A 281 -8.45 -36.79 -21.33
CA TRP A 281 -7.02 -36.69 -21.62
C TRP A 281 -6.66 -35.61 -22.66
N PRO A 282 -7.30 -35.55 -23.84
CA PRO A 282 -7.04 -34.47 -24.81
C PRO A 282 -7.34 -33.08 -24.25
N ARG A 283 -8.38 -32.96 -23.39
CA ARG A 283 -8.76 -31.70 -22.74
C ARG A 283 -7.72 -31.26 -21.72
N LEU A 284 -7.19 -32.20 -20.92
CA LEU A 284 -6.11 -31.93 -19.97
C LEU A 284 -4.82 -31.52 -20.68
N VAL A 285 -4.45 -32.21 -21.76
CA VAL A 285 -3.23 -31.87 -22.55
C VAL A 285 -3.36 -30.45 -23.11
N LYS A 286 -4.51 -30.09 -23.67
CA LYS A 286 -4.76 -28.74 -24.16
C LYS A 286 -4.71 -27.69 -23.06
N ALA A 287 -5.25 -27.99 -21.88
CA ALA A 287 -5.19 -27.10 -20.74
C ALA A 287 -3.75 -26.91 -20.21
N CYS A 288 -2.96 -27.99 -20.21
CA CYS A 288 -1.53 -27.91 -19.86
C CYS A 288 -0.77 -27.03 -20.83
N ASP A 289 -0.98 -27.17 -22.14
CA ASP A 289 -0.33 -26.31 -23.15
C ASP A 289 -0.68 -24.84 -22.95
N ALA A 290 -1.96 -24.52 -22.69
CA ALA A 290 -2.40 -23.16 -22.42
C ALA A 290 -1.78 -22.59 -21.14
N LEU A 291 -1.76 -23.38 -20.05
CA LEU A 291 -1.21 -22.92 -18.76
C LEU A 291 0.34 -22.82 -18.79
N THR A 292 1.02 -23.60 -19.61
CA THR A 292 2.48 -23.52 -19.76
C THR A 292 2.92 -22.19 -20.36
N LYS A 293 2.09 -21.59 -21.22
CA LYS A 293 2.34 -20.29 -21.83
C LYS A 293 1.87 -19.12 -20.96
N ALA A 294 1.00 -19.41 -19.99
CA ALA A 294 0.39 -18.38 -19.16
C ALA A 294 1.37 -17.84 -18.09
N PRO A 295 1.54 -16.53 -17.94
CA PRO A 295 2.45 -15.93 -16.98
C PRO A 295 1.86 -15.92 -15.55
N ILE A 296 1.74 -17.09 -14.92
CA ILE A 296 1.27 -17.29 -13.54
C ILE A 296 2.44 -17.63 -12.64
N TYR A 297 2.69 -16.80 -11.65
CA TYR A 297 3.76 -16.98 -10.66
C TYR A 297 3.16 -17.35 -9.32
N VAL A 298 3.48 -18.55 -8.79
CA VAL A 298 2.90 -19.07 -7.55
C VAL A 298 3.96 -19.15 -6.46
N ASP A 299 3.65 -18.59 -5.31
CA ASP A 299 4.42 -18.73 -4.07
C ASP A 299 3.55 -19.40 -2.99
N ASP A 300 4.03 -20.53 -2.38
CA ASP A 300 3.34 -21.30 -1.34
C ASP A 300 4.09 -21.27 0.00
N THR A 301 4.88 -20.24 0.24
CA THR A 301 5.59 -20.05 1.51
C THR A 301 4.57 -19.82 2.63
N ARG A 302 4.53 -20.74 3.62
CA ARG A 302 3.44 -20.80 4.63
C ARG A 302 3.49 -19.73 5.71
N LEU A 303 4.68 -19.30 6.12
CA LEU A 303 4.88 -18.29 7.17
C LEU A 303 5.43 -17.03 6.53
N THR A 304 4.60 -16.35 5.75
CA THR A 304 5.03 -15.16 5.01
C THR A 304 4.60 -13.90 5.74
N THR A 305 5.56 -13.04 6.03
CA THR A 305 5.33 -11.71 6.57
C THR A 305 4.89 -10.75 5.46
N MET A 306 4.27 -9.62 5.83
CA MET A 306 3.97 -8.55 4.85
C MET A 306 5.21 -8.03 4.13
N LEU A 307 6.34 -8.02 4.83
CA LEU A 307 7.61 -7.55 4.29
C LEU A 307 8.12 -8.47 3.17
N GLU A 308 8.08 -9.79 3.39
CA GLU A 308 8.45 -10.79 2.38
C GLU A 308 7.55 -10.73 1.14
N ILE A 309 6.22 -10.65 1.31
CA ILE A 309 5.27 -10.50 0.19
C ILE A 309 5.65 -9.26 -0.62
N ARG A 310 5.93 -8.14 0.06
CA ARG A 310 6.31 -6.90 -0.58
C ARG A 310 7.63 -7.02 -1.34
N GLY A 311 8.65 -7.63 -0.73
CA GLY A 311 9.94 -7.88 -1.36
C GLY A 311 9.81 -8.77 -2.60
N LYS A 312 9.09 -9.90 -2.48
CA LYS A 312 8.85 -10.83 -3.61
C LYS A 312 8.03 -10.18 -4.73
N ALA A 313 6.97 -9.44 -4.40
CA ALA A 313 6.13 -8.76 -5.38
C ALA A 313 6.89 -7.65 -6.12
N ARG A 314 7.75 -6.87 -5.44
CA ARG A 314 8.63 -5.87 -6.06
C ARG A 314 9.66 -6.50 -7.00
N ARG A 315 10.32 -7.58 -6.57
CA ARG A 315 11.26 -8.32 -7.42
C ARG A 315 10.56 -8.88 -8.67
N LEU A 316 9.34 -9.40 -8.50
CA LEU A 316 8.56 -9.89 -9.64
C LEU A 316 8.16 -8.74 -10.58
N LYS A 317 7.69 -7.60 -10.05
CA LYS A 317 7.33 -6.41 -10.86
C LYS A 317 8.52 -5.86 -11.64
N ALA A 318 9.73 -5.90 -11.05
CA ALA A 318 10.95 -5.49 -11.74
C ALA A 318 11.32 -6.44 -12.90
N ARG A 319 11.06 -7.75 -12.73
CA ARG A 319 11.29 -8.77 -13.76
C ARG A 319 10.20 -8.79 -14.83
N GLU A 320 8.95 -8.58 -14.40
CA GLU A 320 7.73 -8.58 -15.23
C GLU A 320 7.03 -7.21 -15.10
N PRO A 321 7.47 -6.19 -15.86
CA PRO A 321 6.87 -4.85 -15.77
C PRO A 321 5.37 -4.83 -16.05
N GLY A 322 4.87 -5.79 -16.86
CA GLY A 322 3.44 -6.01 -17.16
C GLY A 322 2.63 -6.66 -16.04
N LEU A 323 3.20 -6.91 -14.83
CA LEU A 323 2.45 -7.50 -13.72
C LEU A 323 1.13 -6.75 -13.50
N GLY A 324 0.00 -7.45 -13.70
CA GLY A 324 -1.33 -6.86 -13.68
C GLY A 324 -2.19 -7.24 -12.48
N LEU A 325 -1.83 -8.28 -11.71
CA LEU A 325 -2.57 -8.66 -10.51
C LEU A 325 -1.66 -9.32 -9.48
N VAL A 326 -1.79 -8.90 -8.22
CA VAL A 326 -1.25 -9.63 -7.07
C VAL A 326 -2.42 -10.22 -6.28
N MET A 327 -2.37 -11.53 -6.04
CA MET A 327 -3.43 -12.26 -5.35
C MET A 327 -2.87 -12.91 -4.09
N ILE A 328 -3.62 -12.84 -2.96
CA ILE A 328 -3.21 -13.36 -1.66
C ILE A 328 -4.33 -14.19 -1.05
N ASP A 329 -4.12 -15.49 -0.84
CA ASP A 329 -5.06 -16.43 -0.24
C ASP A 329 -4.48 -17.03 1.05
N TYR A 330 -4.91 -16.63 2.26
CA TYR A 330 -5.86 -15.61 2.69
C TYR A 330 -5.32 -14.81 3.89
N LEU A 331 -5.84 -13.62 4.11
CA LEU A 331 -5.33 -12.62 5.05
C LEU A 331 -5.10 -13.11 6.49
N GLN A 332 -5.95 -14.01 6.98
CA GLN A 332 -5.93 -14.46 8.37
C GLN A 332 -4.77 -15.44 8.69
N LEU A 333 -4.04 -15.93 7.70
CA LEU A 333 -2.83 -16.74 7.93
C LEU A 333 -1.55 -15.91 7.98
N MET A 334 -1.65 -14.61 7.66
CA MET A 334 -0.51 -13.71 7.74
C MET A 334 -0.26 -13.29 9.19
N THR A 335 1.02 -13.15 9.53
CA THR A 335 1.47 -12.59 10.81
C THR A 335 1.99 -11.18 10.58
N SER A 336 1.66 -10.26 11.47
CA SER A 336 2.11 -8.86 11.36
C SER A 336 3.54 -8.63 11.87
N GLY A 337 4.17 -9.66 12.47
CA GLY A 337 5.51 -9.53 13.08
C GLY A 337 5.57 -8.64 14.32
N ALA A 338 4.49 -7.96 14.68
CA ALA A 338 4.38 -7.12 15.86
C ALA A 338 3.49 -7.80 16.91
N ASN A 339 3.78 -7.60 18.21
CA ASN A 339 2.94 -8.05 19.32
C ASN A 339 1.56 -7.35 19.27
N ALA A 340 0.67 -7.86 18.42
CA ALA A 340 -0.69 -7.34 18.33
C ALA A 340 -1.54 -7.98 19.44
N GLU A 341 -1.93 -7.20 20.43
CA GLU A 341 -2.81 -7.63 21.52
C GLU A 341 -4.21 -8.04 21.05
N ASN A 342 -4.58 -7.70 19.80
CA ASN A 342 -5.91 -7.96 19.28
C ASN A 342 -5.89 -8.30 17.79
N ARG A 343 -6.51 -9.44 17.42
CA ARG A 343 -6.63 -9.92 16.02
C ARG A 343 -7.26 -8.91 15.06
N VAL A 344 -8.16 -8.07 15.53
CA VAL A 344 -8.81 -7.03 14.73
C VAL A 344 -7.80 -5.94 14.30
N GLN A 345 -6.91 -5.57 15.22
CA GLN A 345 -5.86 -4.59 14.94
C GLN A 345 -4.86 -5.15 13.94
N GLU A 346 -4.48 -6.42 14.08
CA GLU A 346 -3.58 -7.11 13.17
C GLU A 346 -4.12 -7.14 11.74
N VAL A 347 -5.37 -7.56 11.54
CA VAL A 347 -6.03 -7.57 10.22
C VAL A 347 -6.15 -6.15 9.64
N SER A 348 -6.40 -5.15 10.48
CA SER A 348 -6.45 -3.75 10.05
C SER A 348 -5.09 -3.26 9.58
N GLN A 349 -4.01 -3.63 10.26
CA GLN A 349 -2.64 -3.29 9.90
C GLN A 349 -2.24 -3.98 8.59
N ILE A 350 -2.51 -5.28 8.44
CA ILE A 350 -2.28 -6.04 7.21
C ILE A 350 -3.02 -5.39 6.04
N SER A 351 -4.31 -5.05 6.22
CA SER A 351 -5.10 -4.41 5.15
C SER A 351 -4.53 -3.05 4.71
N ARG A 352 -4.05 -2.23 5.66
CA ARG A 352 -3.36 -0.97 5.35
C ARG A 352 -2.08 -1.23 4.55
N SER A 353 -1.27 -2.18 5.00
CA SER A 353 -0.01 -2.54 4.34
C SER A 353 -0.23 -3.07 2.92
N LEU A 354 -1.29 -3.85 2.69
CA LEU A 354 -1.67 -4.31 1.34
C LEU A 354 -2.17 -3.17 0.43
N LYS A 355 -2.87 -2.18 0.99
CA LYS A 355 -3.26 -0.98 0.21
C LYS A 355 -2.04 -0.15 -0.18
N VAL A 356 -1.06 -0.04 0.73
CA VAL A 356 0.23 0.61 0.42
C VAL A 356 0.96 -0.17 -0.66
N LEU A 357 1.04 -1.50 -0.55
CA LEU A 357 1.65 -2.36 -1.57
C LEU A 357 1.01 -2.16 -2.95
N ALA A 358 -0.33 -2.12 -3.03
CA ALA A 358 -1.04 -1.90 -4.28
C ALA A 358 -0.64 -0.56 -4.94
N ARG A 359 -0.53 0.51 -4.14
CA ARG A 359 -0.10 1.84 -4.61
C ARG A 359 1.36 1.86 -5.04
N ASP A 360 2.25 1.26 -4.24
CA ASP A 360 3.69 1.24 -4.53
C ASP A 360 4.03 0.51 -5.83
N LEU A 361 3.28 -0.55 -6.15
CA LEU A 361 3.47 -1.34 -7.37
C LEU A 361 2.67 -0.81 -8.56
N ASP A 362 1.70 0.08 -8.29
CA ASP A 362 0.65 0.46 -9.25
C ASP A 362 -0.04 -0.74 -9.88
N VAL A 363 -0.40 -1.73 -9.03
CA VAL A 363 -1.04 -3.00 -9.42
C VAL A 363 -2.22 -3.26 -8.48
N PRO A 364 -3.39 -3.74 -8.98
CA PRO A 364 -4.46 -4.18 -8.11
C PRO A 364 -4.02 -5.38 -7.25
N VAL A 365 -4.40 -5.34 -5.97
CA VAL A 365 -4.18 -6.44 -5.03
C VAL A 365 -5.51 -7.08 -4.68
N LEU A 366 -5.69 -8.36 -5.00
CA LEU A 366 -6.86 -9.16 -4.64
C LEU A 366 -6.55 -9.99 -3.40
N ALA A 367 -7.09 -9.59 -2.26
CA ALA A 367 -6.90 -10.28 -0.99
C ALA A 367 -8.15 -11.10 -0.63
N LEU A 368 -7.95 -12.38 -0.30
CA LEU A 368 -9.01 -13.26 0.09
C LEU A 368 -9.19 -13.24 1.62
N SER A 369 -10.45 -13.21 2.08
CA SER A 369 -10.79 -13.19 3.51
C SER A 369 -11.84 -14.23 3.83
N GLN A 370 -11.75 -14.85 5.01
CA GLN A 370 -12.73 -15.80 5.49
C GLN A 370 -13.66 -15.13 6.51
N LEU A 371 -14.97 -15.19 6.27
CA LEU A 371 -15.96 -14.64 7.18
C LEU A 371 -16.26 -15.62 8.31
N SER A 372 -16.23 -15.12 9.56
CA SER A 372 -16.63 -15.87 10.74
C SER A 372 -18.17 -16.09 10.77
N ARG A 373 -18.63 -17.09 11.54
CA ARG A 373 -20.07 -17.34 11.70
C ARG A 373 -20.83 -16.19 12.34
N THR A 374 -20.16 -15.38 13.16
CA THR A 374 -20.72 -14.24 13.90
C THR A 374 -20.94 -12.98 13.03
N SER A 375 -20.27 -12.88 11.89
CA SER A 375 -20.33 -11.69 11.01
C SER A 375 -21.61 -11.56 10.17
N THR A 376 -22.60 -12.42 10.39
CA THR A 376 -23.83 -12.50 9.55
C THR A 376 -24.77 -11.32 9.76
N SER A 377 -24.71 -10.63 10.91
CA SER A 377 -25.62 -9.53 11.23
C SER A 377 -25.29 -8.21 10.51
N MET A 378 -24.04 -8.02 10.10
CA MET A 378 -23.65 -6.80 9.39
C MET A 378 -23.92 -6.83 7.87
N CYS A 379 -23.92 -8.02 7.26
CA CYS A 379 -24.13 -8.15 5.81
C CYS A 379 -25.62 -8.07 5.39
N SER A 380 -26.55 -8.10 6.35
CA SER A 380 -27.99 -8.07 6.06
C SER A 380 -28.57 -6.67 5.85
N LYS A 381 -27.81 -5.60 6.14
CA LYS A 381 -28.31 -4.22 6.11
C LYS A 381 -27.97 -3.44 4.84
N GLU A 382 -27.09 -3.93 3.96
CA GLU A 382 -26.78 -3.23 2.71
C GLU A 382 -27.26 -4.01 1.47
N PRO A 383 -28.15 -3.43 0.66
CA PRO A 383 -28.77 -4.12 -0.49
C PRO A 383 -27.79 -4.43 -1.64
N ARG A 384 -26.60 -3.83 -1.68
CA ARG A 384 -25.61 -4.03 -2.75
C ARG A 384 -24.84 -5.35 -2.65
N ILE A 385 -24.76 -5.98 -1.47
CA ILE A 385 -24.06 -7.26 -1.27
C ILE A 385 -24.96 -8.46 -1.54
N ARG A 386 -26.29 -8.28 -1.59
CA ARG A 386 -27.25 -9.37 -1.88
C ARG A 386 -27.19 -9.94 -3.30
N CYS A 387 -26.66 -9.19 -4.27
CA CYS A 387 -26.57 -9.66 -5.66
C CYS A 387 -25.57 -10.81 -5.84
N TRP A 388 -24.53 -10.86 -5.02
CA TRP A 388 -23.46 -11.87 -5.11
C TRP A 388 -23.84 -13.24 -4.54
N ALA A 389 -24.73 -13.28 -3.56
CA ALA A 389 -25.18 -14.53 -2.94
C ALA A 389 -26.26 -15.28 -3.78
N ARG A 390 -26.87 -14.63 -4.76
CA ARG A 390 -27.91 -15.24 -5.62
C ARG A 390 -27.40 -15.82 -6.95
N SER A 391 -26.17 -15.54 -7.34
CA SER A 391 -25.56 -16.16 -8.52
C SER A 391 -25.05 -17.58 -8.21
N LYS A 392 -25.95 -18.45 -7.76
CA LYS A 392 -25.66 -19.87 -7.51
C LYS A 392 -25.62 -20.71 -8.81
N THR A 393 -25.54 -20.11 -9.98
CA THR A 393 -25.76 -20.88 -11.20
C THR A 393 -24.73 -20.61 -12.29
N ILE A 394 -23.44 -20.77 -12.00
CA ILE A 394 -22.47 -20.92 -13.11
C ILE A 394 -21.36 -21.96 -12.81
N CYS A 395 -21.46 -22.74 -11.76
CA CYS A 395 -20.55 -23.89 -11.58
C CYS A 395 -21.22 -25.02 -10.77
N SER A 396 -22.32 -25.58 -11.24
CA SER A 396 -22.68 -26.92 -10.81
C SER A 396 -23.41 -27.64 -11.94
N ALA A 397 -22.72 -28.66 -12.39
CA ALA A 397 -23.21 -29.69 -13.22
C ALA A 397 -24.52 -30.30 -12.67
N ARG A 398 -25.39 -30.67 -13.59
CA ARG A 398 -26.51 -31.57 -13.41
C ARG A 398 -26.17 -32.72 -12.47
N SER A 399 -26.95 -32.88 -11.41
CA SER A 399 -27.15 -34.20 -10.81
C SER A 399 -28.57 -34.59 -10.99
N THR A 400 -28.72 -35.62 -11.73
CA THR A 400 -29.80 -36.57 -12.02
C THR A 400 -30.96 -36.60 -11.04
N SER A 401 -32.09 -36.55 -11.70
CA SER A 401 -33.44 -36.98 -11.34
C SER A 401 -33.57 -38.26 -10.52
N SER A 402 -34.41 -38.25 -9.53
CA SER A 402 -35.26 -39.40 -9.23
C SER A 402 -36.69 -38.92 -8.94
N GLU A 403 -37.62 -39.59 -9.60
CA GLU A 403 -39.04 -39.41 -9.66
C GLU A 403 -39.71 -39.53 -8.29
N VAL A 404 -40.71 -38.73 -8.03
CA VAL A 404 -42.00 -39.14 -7.44
C VAL A 404 -43.07 -38.10 -7.84
N SER A 405 -44.09 -38.53 -8.53
CA SER A 405 -45.35 -37.84 -8.86
C SER A 405 -46.45 -38.21 -7.87
N PRO A 406 -47.72 -37.73 -8.04
CA PRO A 406 -48.23 -36.36 -7.99
C PRO A 406 -49.36 -36.16 -6.96
N GLY A 407 -49.60 -34.92 -6.56
CA GLY A 407 -50.79 -34.56 -5.75
C GLY A 407 -51.35 -33.19 -6.16
N ARG A 408 -52.60 -33.23 -6.68
CA ARG A 408 -53.43 -32.11 -7.14
C ARG A 408 -53.76 -31.11 -6.06
N SER A 409 -53.76 -29.80 -6.36
CA SER A 409 -54.95 -28.93 -6.22
C SER A 409 -54.63 -27.51 -6.78
N GLN A 410 -55.54 -27.03 -7.59
CA GLN A 410 -55.68 -25.71 -8.21
C GLN A 410 -56.35 -24.70 -7.24
N PRO A 411 -56.67 -23.47 -7.71
CA PRO A 411 -55.85 -22.27 -7.86
C PRO A 411 -56.46 -21.07 -7.11
N SER A 412 -55.72 -20.01 -6.92
CA SER A 412 -56.36 -18.71 -6.72
C SER A 412 -55.52 -17.58 -7.36
N ARG A 413 -56.20 -16.92 -8.31
CA ARG A 413 -55.83 -15.68 -8.99
C ARG A 413 -55.65 -14.55 -7.98
N TRP A 414 -54.57 -13.80 -8.14
CA TRP A 414 -54.55 -12.38 -7.81
C TRP A 414 -53.74 -11.61 -8.83
N ILE A 415 -54.39 -10.70 -9.53
CA ILE A 415 -53.87 -9.64 -10.39
C ILE A 415 -53.90 -8.36 -9.54
N PRO A 416 -52.88 -7.55 -9.51
CA PRO A 416 -53.04 -6.12 -9.35
C PRO A 416 -52.51 -5.36 -10.56
N SER A 417 -53.33 -4.44 -11.01
CA SER A 417 -53.17 -3.45 -12.07
C SER A 417 -52.03 -2.45 -11.87
N PRO A 418 -51.53 -1.83 -12.95
CA PRO A 418 -50.39 -0.89 -12.92
C PRO A 418 -50.85 0.51 -12.51
N THR A 419 -50.21 1.07 -11.50
CA THR A 419 -50.32 2.50 -11.14
C THR A 419 -49.19 3.27 -11.76
N THR A 420 -49.53 4.07 -12.76
CA THR A 420 -48.71 5.10 -13.40
C THR A 420 -48.35 6.21 -12.41
N VAL A 421 -47.09 6.43 -12.17
CA VAL A 421 -46.57 7.63 -11.49
C VAL A 421 -45.82 8.49 -12.50
N ARG A 422 -46.35 9.65 -12.76
CA ARG A 422 -45.76 10.72 -13.59
C ARG A 422 -44.56 11.36 -12.88
N PRO A 423 -43.49 11.76 -13.60
CA PRO A 423 -42.39 12.51 -13.02
C PRO A 423 -42.76 14.01 -12.83
N ARG A 424 -42.50 14.55 -11.65
CA ARG A 424 -42.57 15.98 -11.36
C ARG A 424 -41.34 16.67 -11.94
N SER A 425 -41.60 17.63 -12.80
CA SER A 425 -40.69 18.65 -13.32
C SER A 425 -40.15 19.54 -12.19
N VAL A 426 -38.85 19.65 -12.04
CA VAL A 426 -38.17 20.67 -11.24
C VAL A 426 -37.82 21.85 -12.16
N ALA A 427 -38.45 22.98 -11.91
CA ALA A 427 -38.18 24.23 -12.59
C ALA A 427 -36.87 24.84 -12.06
N ILE A 428 -35.94 25.13 -12.98
CA ILE A 428 -34.74 25.92 -12.70
C ILE A 428 -35.10 27.40 -12.95
N SER A 429 -35.13 28.16 -11.88
CA SER A 429 -35.24 29.62 -11.94
C SER A 429 -33.84 30.22 -12.15
N ARG A 430 -33.66 30.84 -13.32
CA ARG A 430 -32.59 31.81 -13.59
C ARG A 430 -32.92 33.11 -12.89
N THR A 431 -32.01 33.65 -12.10
CA THR A 431 -31.94 35.08 -11.84
C THR A 431 -30.50 35.55 -12.04
N MET A 432 -30.34 36.36 -13.07
CA MET A 432 -29.20 37.23 -13.38
C MET A 432 -29.31 38.57 -12.65
N ARG A 433 -28.15 39.19 -12.43
CA ARG A 433 -27.86 40.62 -12.08
C ARG A 433 -27.66 40.85 -10.57
N ALA A 434 -26.60 41.46 -10.09
CA ALA A 434 -25.72 42.53 -10.59
C ALA A 434 -24.30 42.32 -10.07
#